data_883ac52c52ef039591a678bee226ce75
#
_entry.id   883ac52c52ef039591a678bee226ce75
#
_cell.length_a   1.000
_cell.length_b   1.000
_cell.length_c   1.000
_cell.angle_alpha   90.00
_cell.angle_beta   90.00
_cell.angle_gamma   90.00
#
_symmetry.space_group_name_H-M   'P 1'
#
loop_
_entity.id
_entity.type
_entity.pdbx_description
1 polymer ?
#
loop_
_entity_poly.entity_id
_entity_poly.type
_entity_poly.pdbx_seq_one_letter_code
_entity_poly.pdbx_strand_id
1 'polypeptide(L)'
;DSYLGALAAKSHGVKRIELCSALSVGGLSPSIGLVNKCAEIKEVETHVMIRPIEGGFVYDSNIIEAMLQEIIYTKKAGAKGVVFGCLNNDNQVNIEQNKLLIEKAKMLGLETTFHRAFDQTKDPTIALKNLLSLGFDRLLTSGTKKNAQDGDKIISKLVHQAKGQIQIMAGCGVNENNVMQIVQTGVDAIHFTIHKKQIQKSEMGVKNTIDEKKIKNILLLWLVDKVVVKQHF
;
A
#
# COMPACT_ATOMS: atom_id res chain seq x y z
N ASP A 1 4.96 -0.56 10.74
CA ASP A 1 4.24 -0.40 12.01
C ASP A 1 5.11 0.21 13.12
N SER A 2 6.34 0.63 12.80
CA SER A 2 7.28 1.13 13.80
C SER A 2 8.29 2.12 13.24
N TYR A 3 8.80 3.01 14.10
CA TYR A 3 9.87 3.93 13.77
C TYR A 3 11.18 3.19 13.39
N LEU A 4 11.49 2.09 14.08
CA LEU A 4 12.65 1.27 13.74
C LEU A 4 12.53 0.65 12.34
N GLY A 5 11.33 0.25 11.93
CA GLY A 5 11.06 -0.20 10.57
C GLY A 5 11.32 0.88 9.53
N ALA A 6 10.93 2.12 9.82
CA ALA A 6 11.20 3.26 8.95
C ALA A 6 12.70 3.58 8.84
N LEU A 7 13.46 3.47 9.94
CA LEU A 7 14.92 3.61 9.93
C LEU A 7 15.60 2.49 9.13
N ALA A 8 15.16 1.24 9.26
CA ALA A 8 15.67 0.13 8.48
C ALA A 8 15.38 0.33 6.98
N ALA A 9 14.19 0.83 6.61
CA ALA A 9 13.87 1.19 5.25
C ALA A 9 14.85 2.25 4.70
N LYS A 10 15.13 3.30 5.47
CA LYS A 10 16.12 4.33 5.11
C LYS A 10 17.51 3.74 4.89
N SER A 11 18.01 2.91 5.83
CA SER A 11 19.37 2.36 5.77
C SER A 11 19.62 1.47 4.54
N HIS A 12 18.53 0.90 3.98
CA HIS A 12 18.58 0.08 2.77
C HIS A 12 18.15 0.84 1.49
N GLY A 13 17.98 2.16 1.56
CA GLY A 13 17.66 2.99 0.39
C GLY A 13 16.22 2.85 -0.12
N VAL A 14 15.30 2.30 0.67
CA VAL A 14 13.87 2.27 0.36
C VAL A 14 13.34 3.69 0.31
N LYS A 15 12.64 4.05 -0.77
CA LYS A 15 12.18 5.42 -0.99
C LYS A 15 10.83 5.73 -0.36
N ARG A 16 10.00 4.69 -0.10
CA ARG A 16 8.64 4.86 0.41
C ARG A 16 8.30 3.75 1.39
N ILE A 17 7.62 4.13 2.45
CA ILE A 17 7.00 3.20 3.39
C ILE A 17 5.49 3.43 3.44
N GLU A 18 4.73 2.36 3.64
CA GLU A 18 3.35 2.43 4.08
C GLU A 18 3.33 2.22 5.59
N LEU A 19 2.94 3.25 6.32
CA LEU A 19 2.87 3.22 7.77
C LEU A 19 1.45 2.87 8.22
N CYS A 20 1.33 1.79 8.98
CA CYS A 20 0.07 1.33 9.55
C CYS A 20 0.28 0.74 10.95
N SER A 21 -0.79 0.55 11.68
CA SER A 21 -0.85 -0.25 12.90
C SER A 21 -1.60 -1.55 12.64
N ALA A 22 -1.67 -2.44 13.61
CA ALA A 22 -2.52 -3.63 13.59
C ALA A 22 -2.43 -4.48 12.30
N LEU A 23 -1.21 -4.82 11.88
CA LEU A 23 -0.95 -5.60 10.67
C LEU A 23 -1.65 -6.98 10.66
N SER A 24 -1.97 -7.53 11.84
CA SER A 24 -2.69 -8.80 11.99
C SER A 24 -4.11 -8.78 11.40
N VAL A 25 -4.72 -7.59 11.32
CA VAL A 25 -6.05 -7.38 10.73
C VAL A 25 -5.98 -6.65 9.37
N GLY A 26 -4.80 -6.66 8.74
CA GLY A 26 -4.58 -6.07 7.43
C GLY A 26 -4.16 -4.60 7.42
N GLY A 27 -3.85 -4.04 8.59
CA GLY A 27 -3.41 -2.66 8.77
C GLY A 27 -4.56 -1.70 9.10
N LEU A 28 -4.37 -0.90 10.14
CA LEU A 28 -5.24 0.20 10.56
C LEU A 28 -4.45 1.51 10.56
N SER A 29 -5.14 2.63 10.71
CA SER A 29 -4.53 3.94 10.89
C SER A 29 -3.55 3.93 12.07
N PRO A 30 -2.30 4.38 11.87
CA PRO A 30 -1.34 4.48 12.96
C PRO A 30 -1.62 5.71 13.83
N SER A 31 -1.06 5.73 15.05
CA SER A 31 -1.13 6.94 15.87
C SER A 31 -0.45 8.12 15.18
N ILE A 32 -1.01 9.31 15.32
CA ILE A 32 -0.46 10.53 14.70
C ILE A 32 0.96 10.86 15.21
N GLY A 33 1.28 10.48 16.46
CA GLY A 33 2.63 10.60 17.00
C GLY A 33 3.65 9.74 16.26
N LEU A 34 3.28 8.51 15.89
CA LEU A 34 4.13 7.65 15.07
C LEU A 34 4.28 8.20 13.64
N VAL A 35 3.20 8.72 13.04
CA VAL A 35 3.26 9.37 11.73
C VAL A 35 4.25 10.53 11.74
N ASN A 36 4.13 11.43 12.71
CA ASN A 36 5.02 12.59 12.87
C ASN A 36 6.48 12.13 12.98
N LYS A 37 6.75 11.14 13.85
CA LYS A 37 8.11 10.64 14.05
C LYS A 37 8.71 9.99 12.81
N CYS A 38 7.95 9.23 12.05
CA CYS A 38 8.42 8.62 10.80
C CYS A 38 8.60 9.67 9.68
N ALA A 39 7.76 10.68 9.61
CA ALA A 39 7.84 11.73 8.60
C ALA A 39 9.06 12.68 8.78
N GLU A 40 9.72 12.67 9.95
CA GLU A 40 11.02 13.35 10.17
C GLU A 40 12.15 12.72 9.34
N ILE A 41 12.00 11.48 8.88
CA ILE A 41 13.00 10.76 8.07
C ILE A 41 12.88 11.25 6.61
N LYS A 42 13.61 12.32 6.26
CA LYS A 42 13.45 13.05 4.99
C LYS A 42 13.70 12.21 3.72
N GLU A 43 14.53 11.17 3.81
CA GLU A 43 14.92 10.35 2.66
C GLU A 43 13.91 9.25 2.31
N VAL A 44 12.87 9.08 3.15
CA VAL A 44 11.82 8.07 2.99
C VAL A 44 10.47 8.75 3.01
N GLU A 45 9.70 8.61 1.93
CA GLU A 45 8.33 9.09 1.87
C GLU A 45 7.43 8.24 2.75
N THR A 46 6.77 8.86 3.72
CA THR A 46 5.79 8.19 4.57
C THR A 46 4.40 8.33 3.97
N HIS A 47 3.81 7.23 3.55
CA HIS A 47 2.41 7.08 3.17
C HIS A 47 1.66 6.40 4.31
N VAL A 48 0.50 6.89 4.65
CA VAL A 48 -0.20 6.52 5.89
C VAL A 48 -1.52 5.81 5.58
N MET A 49 -1.71 4.65 6.18
CA MET A 49 -3.00 3.96 6.14
C MET A 49 -4.08 4.81 6.80
N ILE A 50 -5.16 5.06 6.08
CA ILE A 50 -6.39 5.70 6.57
C ILE A 50 -7.48 4.64 6.59
N ARG A 51 -7.55 3.92 7.69
CA ARG A 51 -8.52 2.84 7.96
C ARG A 51 -8.75 2.77 9.47
N PRO A 52 -9.73 3.51 9.98
CA PRO A 52 -9.93 3.66 11.44
C PRO A 52 -10.46 2.41 12.14
N ILE A 53 -11.11 1.50 11.40
CA ILE A 53 -11.73 0.29 11.96
C ILE A 53 -11.31 -0.96 11.18
N GLU A 54 -11.28 -2.10 11.85
CA GLU A 54 -11.11 -3.41 11.22
C GLU A 54 -12.39 -3.91 10.54
N GLY A 55 -12.32 -5.03 9.83
CA GLY A 55 -13.44 -5.62 9.09
C GLY A 55 -13.38 -5.32 7.59
N GLY A 56 -14.54 -5.11 6.97
CA GLY A 56 -14.67 -4.82 5.54
C GLY A 56 -14.29 -3.38 5.17
N PHE A 57 -14.66 -3.00 3.95
CA PHE A 57 -14.35 -1.69 3.38
C PHE A 57 -15.62 -0.88 3.03
N VAL A 58 -16.73 -1.27 3.60
CA VAL A 58 -18.02 -0.54 3.52
C VAL A 58 -18.14 0.31 4.77
N TYR A 59 -18.22 1.61 4.62
CA TYR A 59 -18.19 2.56 5.71
C TYR A 59 -19.46 3.42 5.74
N ASP A 60 -19.91 3.75 6.93
CA ASP A 60 -20.95 4.76 7.12
C ASP A 60 -20.37 6.19 7.06
N SER A 61 -21.25 7.18 7.10
CA SER A 61 -20.86 8.60 7.02
C SER A 61 -19.95 9.04 8.18
N ASN A 62 -20.14 8.52 9.40
CA ASN A 62 -19.33 8.91 10.55
C ASN A 62 -17.88 8.41 10.39
N ILE A 63 -17.72 7.20 9.86
CA ILE A 63 -16.38 6.65 9.58
C ILE A 63 -15.70 7.44 8.46
N ILE A 64 -16.43 7.82 7.39
CA ILE A 64 -15.87 8.66 6.33
C ILE A 64 -15.45 10.03 6.88
N GLU A 65 -16.22 10.61 7.79
CA GLU A 65 -15.85 11.86 8.45
C GLU A 65 -14.57 11.73 9.30
N ALA A 66 -14.44 10.63 10.04
CA ALA A 66 -13.19 10.31 10.76
C ALA A 66 -12.00 10.16 9.80
N MET A 67 -12.16 9.46 8.66
CA MET A 67 -11.11 9.31 7.65
C MET A 67 -10.70 10.67 7.06
N LEU A 68 -11.62 11.58 6.82
CA LEU A 68 -11.32 12.94 6.36
C LEU A 68 -10.47 13.71 7.39
N GLN A 69 -10.77 13.58 8.68
CA GLN A 69 -9.97 14.17 9.75
C GLN A 69 -8.56 13.53 9.83
N GLU A 70 -8.47 12.21 9.73
CA GLU A 70 -7.18 11.51 9.70
C GLU A 70 -6.29 11.99 8.54
N ILE A 71 -6.84 12.21 7.34
CA ILE A 71 -6.11 12.77 6.20
C ILE A 71 -5.53 14.15 6.53
N ILE A 72 -6.31 15.01 7.18
CA ILE A 72 -5.88 16.36 7.58
C ILE A 72 -4.71 16.28 8.57
N TYR A 73 -4.85 15.48 9.63
CA TYR A 73 -3.81 15.34 10.65
C TYR A 73 -2.56 14.63 10.11
N THR A 74 -2.72 13.67 9.23
CA THR A 74 -1.62 12.98 8.53
C THR A 74 -0.78 13.97 7.73
N LYS A 75 -1.41 14.89 6.99
CA LYS A 75 -0.68 15.98 6.30
C LYS A 75 0.05 16.89 7.26
N LYS A 76 -0.60 17.32 8.35
CA LYS A 76 0.02 18.17 9.37
C LYS A 76 1.22 17.49 10.02
N ALA A 77 1.20 16.16 10.15
CA ALA A 77 2.30 15.36 10.67
C ALA A 77 3.46 15.17 9.67
N GLY A 78 3.35 15.68 8.43
CA GLY A 78 4.43 15.67 7.45
C GLY A 78 4.43 14.51 6.46
N ALA A 79 3.41 13.67 6.45
CA ALA A 79 3.30 12.57 5.48
C ALA A 79 3.22 13.10 4.02
N LYS A 80 3.62 12.26 3.08
CA LYS A 80 3.61 12.53 1.64
C LYS A 80 2.41 11.93 0.91
N GLY A 81 1.78 10.93 1.49
CA GLY A 81 0.63 10.27 0.88
C GLY A 81 -0.25 9.55 1.89
N VAL A 82 -1.40 9.12 1.41
CA VAL A 82 -2.40 8.38 2.16
C VAL A 82 -2.84 7.13 1.39
N VAL A 83 -3.24 6.11 2.13
CA VAL A 83 -3.63 4.80 1.61
C VAL A 83 -5.01 4.47 2.14
N PHE A 84 -5.99 4.31 1.27
CA PHE A 84 -7.38 4.00 1.64
C PHE A 84 -8.14 3.33 0.50
N GLY A 85 -9.38 2.93 0.74
CA GLY A 85 -10.28 2.40 -0.28
C GLY A 85 -11.63 2.04 0.33
N CYS A 86 -12.70 2.53 -0.29
CA CYS A 86 -14.08 2.29 0.12
C CYS A 86 -14.79 1.45 -0.95
N LEU A 87 -15.51 0.45 -0.50
CA LEU A 87 -16.40 -0.38 -1.32
C LEU A 87 -17.86 -0.13 -0.93
N ASN A 88 -18.76 -0.51 -1.81
CA ASN A 88 -20.20 -0.61 -1.50
C ASN A 88 -20.57 -2.06 -1.13
N ASN A 89 -21.84 -2.28 -0.75
CA ASN A 89 -22.36 -3.60 -0.35
C ASN A 89 -22.28 -4.66 -1.46
N ASP A 90 -22.12 -4.24 -2.71
CA ASP A 90 -21.96 -5.13 -3.86
C ASP A 90 -20.50 -5.47 -4.16
N ASN A 91 -19.56 -5.11 -3.30
CA ASN A 91 -18.12 -5.21 -3.52
C ASN A 91 -17.66 -4.48 -4.81
N GLN A 92 -18.22 -3.31 -5.07
CA GLN A 92 -17.75 -2.40 -6.10
C GLN A 92 -17.08 -1.19 -5.45
N VAL A 93 -16.21 -0.49 -6.19
CA VAL A 93 -15.60 0.75 -5.73
C VAL A 93 -16.70 1.79 -5.45
N ASN A 94 -16.79 2.26 -4.21
CA ASN A 94 -17.73 3.32 -3.83
C ASN A 94 -17.22 4.67 -4.37
N ILE A 95 -17.79 5.12 -5.50
CA ILE A 95 -17.32 6.31 -6.21
C ILE A 95 -17.45 7.56 -5.35
N GLU A 96 -18.58 7.74 -4.68
CA GLU A 96 -18.86 8.96 -3.90
C GLU A 96 -17.90 9.11 -2.72
N GLN A 97 -17.77 8.06 -1.90
CA GLN A 97 -16.90 8.10 -0.73
C GLN A 97 -15.43 8.25 -1.11
N ASN A 98 -14.94 7.48 -2.10
CA ASN A 98 -13.56 7.62 -2.55
C ASN A 98 -13.29 9.00 -3.16
N LYS A 99 -14.23 9.59 -3.89
CA LYS A 99 -14.11 10.94 -4.42
C LYS A 99 -13.91 11.99 -3.32
N LEU A 100 -14.72 11.95 -2.25
CA LEU A 100 -14.57 12.85 -1.10
C LEU A 100 -13.16 12.76 -0.47
N LEU A 101 -12.65 11.54 -0.27
CA LEU A 101 -11.35 11.31 0.34
C LEU A 101 -10.20 11.74 -0.59
N ILE A 102 -10.29 11.47 -1.89
CA ILE A 102 -9.30 11.90 -2.88
C ILE A 102 -9.25 13.41 -3.00
N GLU A 103 -10.39 14.07 -3.12
CA GLU A 103 -10.45 15.53 -3.21
C GLU A 103 -9.79 16.17 -1.99
N LYS A 104 -10.07 15.66 -0.78
CA LYS A 104 -9.42 16.13 0.45
C LYS A 104 -7.90 15.90 0.41
N ALA A 105 -7.45 14.72 0.03
CA ALA A 105 -6.03 14.39 -0.05
C ALA A 105 -5.29 15.28 -1.07
N LYS A 106 -5.87 15.46 -2.25
CA LYS A 106 -5.27 16.27 -3.33
C LYS A 106 -5.24 17.75 -2.99
N MET A 107 -6.31 18.31 -2.38
CA MET A 107 -6.29 19.68 -1.84
C MET A 107 -5.12 19.94 -0.89
N LEU A 108 -4.71 18.91 -0.15
CA LEU A 108 -3.60 18.97 0.79
C LEU A 108 -2.24 18.61 0.15
N GLY A 109 -2.19 18.29 -1.15
CA GLY A 109 -0.99 17.88 -1.86
C GLY A 109 -0.44 16.54 -1.37
N LEU A 110 -1.33 15.59 -1.07
CA LEU A 110 -0.98 14.20 -0.71
C LEU A 110 -1.18 13.29 -1.91
N GLU A 111 -0.24 12.35 -2.12
CA GLU A 111 -0.45 11.23 -3.03
C GLU A 111 -1.46 10.23 -2.45
N THR A 112 -2.18 9.55 -3.35
CA THR A 112 -3.26 8.64 -2.99
C THR A 112 -3.00 7.22 -3.50
N THR A 113 -3.14 6.24 -2.64
CA THR A 113 -3.04 4.82 -2.99
C THR A 113 -4.35 4.11 -2.63
N PHE A 114 -4.95 3.42 -3.59
CA PHE A 114 -6.04 2.49 -3.29
C PHE A 114 -5.46 1.17 -2.82
N HIS A 115 -5.84 0.75 -1.62
CA HIS A 115 -5.29 -0.44 -0.98
C HIS A 115 -5.98 -1.74 -1.43
N ARG A 116 -5.69 -2.85 -0.75
CA ARG A 116 -6.17 -4.18 -1.08
C ARG A 116 -7.69 -4.40 -0.97
N ALA A 117 -8.51 -3.39 -0.66
CA ALA A 117 -9.95 -3.43 -0.91
C ALA A 117 -10.24 -3.78 -2.38
N PHE A 118 -9.33 -3.40 -3.29
CA PHE A 118 -9.39 -3.77 -4.70
C PHE A 118 -9.50 -5.29 -4.91
N ASP A 119 -8.79 -6.06 -4.12
CA ASP A 119 -8.76 -7.52 -4.24
C ASP A 119 -10.09 -8.19 -3.86
N GLN A 120 -11.01 -7.44 -3.24
CA GLN A 120 -12.37 -7.90 -2.91
C GLN A 120 -13.41 -7.49 -3.97
N THR A 121 -13.01 -6.73 -4.98
CA THR A 121 -13.96 -6.31 -6.03
C THR A 121 -14.37 -7.47 -6.94
N LYS A 122 -15.64 -7.46 -7.38
CA LYS A 122 -16.19 -8.50 -8.27
C LYS A 122 -15.51 -8.52 -9.65
N ASP A 123 -15.22 -7.33 -10.19
CA ASP A 123 -14.58 -7.16 -11.50
C ASP A 123 -13.40 -6.19 -11.41
N PRO A 124 -12.16 -6.70 -11.44
CA PRO A 124 -10.98 -5.86 -11.34
C PRO A 124 -10.79 -4.92 -12.53
N THR A 125 -11.35 -5.24 -13.71
CA THR A 125 -11.29 -4.37 -14.89
C THR A 125 -12.15 -3.13 -14.71
N ILE A 126 -13.38 -3.31 -14.21
CA ILE A 126 -14.28 -2.20 -13.89
C ILE A 126 -13.71 -1.39 -12.73
N ALA A 127 -13.23 -2.07 -11.69
CA ALA A 127 -12.62 -1.41 -10.54
C ALA A 127 -11.44 -0.52 -10.97
N LEU A 128 -10.52 -1.01 -11.81
CA LEU A 128 -9.40 -0.21 -12.31
C LEU A 128 -9.88 1.02 -13.08
N LYS A 129 -10.89 0.90 -13.97
CA LYS A 129 -11.46 2.05 -14.67
C LYS A 129 -12.00 3.11 -13.69
N ASN A 130 -12.67 2.69 -12.63
CA ASN A 130 -13.16 3.59 -11.61
C ASN A 130 -12.01 4.31 -10.89
N LEU A 131 -10.91 3.61 -10.53
CA LEU A 131 -9.76 4.24 -9.91
C LEU A 131 -9.07 5.25 -10.84
N LEU A 132 -8.95 4.95 -12.12
CA LEU A 132 -8.44 5.88 -13.13
C LEU A 132 -9.31 7.14 -13.22
N SER A 133 -10.62 6.97 -13.30
CA SER A 133 -11.58 8.09 -13.36
C SER A 133 -11.55 8.95 -12.09
N LEU A 134 -11.36 8.35 -10.92
CA LEU A 134 -11.22 9.03 -9.64
C LEU A 134 -9.86 9.74 -9.50
N GLY A 135 -8.85 9.32 -10.26
CA GLY A 135 -7.52 9.89 -10.26
C GLY A 135 -6.66 9.46 -9.09
N PHE A 136 -6.72 8.21 -8.67
CA PHE A 136 -5.73 7.63 -7.76
C PHE A 136 -4.35 7.62 -8.42
N ASP A 137 -3.32 7.89 -7.61
CA ASP A 137 -1.93 7.87 -8.09
C ASP A 137 -1.38 6.44 -8.13
N ARG A 138 -1.91 5.53 -7.28
CA ARG A 138 -1.40 4.15 -7.14
C ARG A 138 -2.51 3.16 -6.75
N LEU A 139 -2.36 1.94 -7.23
CA LEU A 139 -3.15 0.77 -6.84
C LEU A 139 -2.26 -0.28 -6.21
N LEU A 140 -2.55 -0.72 -4.98
CA LEU A 140 -1.96 -1.88 -4.35
C LEU A 140 -2.88 -3.10 -4.53
N THR A 141 -2.37 -4.17 -5.13
CA THR A 141 -3.15 -5.38 -5.39
C THR A 141 -2.32 -6.67 -5.30
N SER A 142 -2.97 -7.77 -4.99
CA SER A 142 -2.46 -9.13 -5.15
C SER A 142 -3.05 -9.83 -6.40
N GLY A 143 -3.67 -9.07 -7.30
CA GLY A 143 -4.37 -9.65 -8.46
C GLY A 143 -5.62 -10.42 -8.07
N THR A 144 -6.35 -9.96 -7.05
CA THR A 144 -7.56 -10.61 -6.50
C THR A 144 -7.35 -12.04 -5.98
N LYS A 145 -6.10 -12.41 -5.71
CA LYS A 145 -5.72 -13.73 -5.18
C LYS A 145 -5.18 -13.62 -3.76
N LYS A 146 -4.94 -14.78 -3.15
CA LYS A 146 -4.41 -14.87 -1.78
C LYS A 146 -3.06 -14.15 -1.62
N ASN A 147 -2.24 -14.19 -2.66
CA ASN A 147 -0.95 -13.52 -2.73
C ASN A 147 -0.66 -13.04 -4.16
N ALA A 148 0.32 -12.16 -4.32
CA ALA A 148 0.67 -11.55 -5.60
C ALA A 148 1.22 -12.57 -6.62
N GLN A 149 1.89 -13.63 -6.15
CA GLN A 149 2.42 -14.69 -7.02
C GLN A 149 1.30 -15.44 -7.75
N ASP A 150 0.23 -15.81 -7.02
CA ASP A 150 -0.93 -16.49 -7.59
C ASP A 150 -1.76 -15.57 -8.51
N GLY A 151 -1.62 -14.25 -8.32
CA GLY A 151 -2.33 -13.23 -9.07
C GLY A 151 -1.56 -12.64 -10.25
N ASP A 152 -0.39 -13.16 -10.60
CA ASP A 152 0.53 -12.60 -11.59
C ASP A 152 -0.13 -12.29 -12.94
N LYS A 153 -0.96 -13.20 -13.48
CA LYS A 153 -1.70 -13.02 -14.73
C LYS A 153 -2.69 -11.85 -14.68
N ILE A 154 -3.38 -11.69 -13.55
CA ILE A 154 -4.33 -10.58 -13.37
C ILE A 154 -3.55 -9.28 -13.20
N ILE A 155 -2.47 -9.28 -12.41
CA ILE A 155 -1.59 -8.13 -12.23
C ILE A 155 -1.03 -7.66 -13.58
N SER A 156 -0.50 -8.56 -14.41
CA SER A 156 -0.01 -8.24 -15.75
C SER A 156 -1.10 -7.61 -16.64
N LYS A 157 -2.32 -8.15 -16.60
CA LYS A 157 -3.47 -7.57 -17.30
C LYS A 157 -3.80 -6.15 -16.80
N LEU A 158 -3.77 -5.92 -15.48
CA LEU A 158 -4.01 -4.60 -14.91
C LEU A 158 -2.94 -3.59 -15.31
N VAL A 159 -1.66 -3.98 -15.31
CA VAL A 159 -0.55 -3.15 -15.80
C VAL A 159 -0.80 -2.72 -17.24
N HIS A 160 -1.17 -3.66 -18.11
CA HIS A 160 -1.48 -3.39 -19.53
C HIS A 160 -2.66 -2.43 -19.71
N GLN A 161 -3.69 -2.58 -18.87
CA GLN A 161 -4.88 -1.73 -18.90
C GLN A 161 -4.64 -0.33 -18.31
N ALA A 162 -3.76 -0.23 -17.32
CA ALA A 162 -3.41 1.04 -16.66
C ALA A 162 -2.69 2.00 -17.62
N LYS A 163 -1.92 1.50 -18.59
CA LYS A 163 -1.18 2.30 -19.59
C LYS A 163 -0.36 3.44 -18.97
N GLY A 164 0.19 3.22 -17.79
CA GLY A 164 0.97 4.22 -17.06
C GLY A 164 0.16 5.38 -16.42
N GLN A 165 -1.18 5.36 -16.50
CA GLN A 165 -2.02 6.42 -15.92
C GLN A 165 -2.16 6.30 -14.39
N ILE A 166 -1.92 5.13 -13.84
CA ILE A 166 -1.88 4.82 -12.40
C ILE A 166 -0.75 3.83 -12.17
N GLN A 167 0.02 4.00 -11.10
CA GLN A 167 1.06 3.03 -10.75
C GLN A 167 0.44 1.74 -10.20
N ILE A 168 0.77 0.60 -10.79
CA ILE A 168 0.37 -0.72 -10.27
C ILE A 168 1.45 -1.24 -9.35
N MET A 169 1.11 -1.44 -8.09
CA MET A 169 2.00 -1.94 -7.05
C MET A 169 1.54 -3.34 -6.62
N ALA A 170 2.38 -4.36 -6.83
CA ALA A 170 2.07 -5.72 -6.40
C ALA A 170 2.42 -5.92 -4.93
N GLY A 171 1.50 -6.46 -4.16
CA GLY A 171 1.71 -6.74 -2.74
C GLY A 171 0.99 -7.98 -2.25
N CYS A 172 1.23 -8.33 -1.01
CA CYS A 172 0.82 -9.56 -0.33
C CYS A 172 1.70 -10.78 -0.70
N GLY A 173 2.48 -11.21 0.26
CA GLY A 173 3.31 -12.41 0.13
C GLY A 173 4.58 -12.25 -0.72
N VAL A 174 4.94 -11.03 -1.10
CA VAL A 174 6.19 -10.76 -1.83
C VAL A 174 7.40 -11.09 -0.94
N ASN A 175 8.31 -11.88 -1.49
CA ASN A 175 9.54 -12.33 -0.84
C ASN A 175 10.63 -12.64 -1.88
N GLU A 176 11.82 -13.01 -1.41
CA GLU A 176 12.98 -13.27 -2.27
C GLU A 176 12.78 -14.42 -3.27
N ASN A 177 11.88 -15.37 -3.01
CA ASN A 177 11.66 -16.53 -3.89
C ASN A 177 10.68 -16.23 -5.04
N ASN A 178 9.84 -15.19 -4.91
CA ASN A 178 8.80 -14.88 -5.89
C ASN A 178 8.90 -13.48 -6.51
N VAL A 179 9.77 -12.62 -5.99
CA VAL A 179 9.89 -11.24 -6.48
C VAL A 179 10.18 -11.17 -7.98
N MET A 180 11.02 -12.05 -8.52
CA MET A 180 11.35 -12.07 -9.94
C MET A 180 10.13 -12.39 -10.83
N GLN A 181 9.30 -13.36 -10.44
CA GLN A 181 8.05 -13.66 -11.14
C GLN A 181 7.11 -12.44 -11.12
N ILE A 182 7.01 -11.76 -9.98
CA ILE A 182 6.16 -10.56 -9.82
C ILE A 182 6.67 -9.41 -10.70
N VAL A 183 7.99 -9.19 -10.76
CA VAL A 183 8.61 -8.15 -11.60
C VAL A 183 8.30 -8.37 -13.08
N GLN A 184 8.30 -9.61 -13.56
CA GLN A 184 7.96 -9.96 -14.94
C GLN A 184 6.52 -9.61 -15.33
N THR A 185 5.62 -9.32 -14.38
CA THR A 185 4.29 -8.80 -14.67
C THR A 185 4.30 -7.36 -15.20
N GLY A 186 5.42 -6.65 -15.09
CA GLY A 186 5.57 -5.27 -15.51
C GLY A 186 5.11 -4.23 -14.48
N VAL A 187 4.93 -4.60 -13.21
CA VAL A 187 4.51 -3.66 -12.15
C VAL A 187 5.49 -2.51 -11.94
N ASP A 188 4.96 -1.35 -11.59
CA ASP A 188 5.74 -0.14 -11.31
C ASP A 188 6.45 -0.21 -9.96
N ALA A 189 5.88 -0.95 -9.00
CA ALA A 189 6.41 -1.09 -7.65
C ALA A 189 6.03 -2.45 -7.03
N ILE A 190 6.80 -2.85 -6.03
CA ILE A 190 6.50 -3.98 -5.16
C ILE A 190 6.28 -3.50 -3.73
N HIS A 191 5.38 -4.17 -3.03
CA HIS A 191 5.06 -3.91 -1.63
C HIS A 191 5.28 -5.17 -0.81
N PHE A 192 6.09 -5.08 0.24
CA PHE A 192 6.40 -6.22 1.11
C PHE A 192 6.58 -5.78 2.56
N THR A 193 6.30 -6.69 3.49
CA THR A 193 6.58 -6.47 4.90
C THR A 193 8.02 -6.86 5.22
N ILE A 194 8.64 -6.05 6.05
CA ILE A 194 10.02 -6.26 6.54
C ILE A 194 10.07 -7.04 7.85
N HIS A 195 8.95 -7.58 8.28
CA HIS A 195 8.87 -8.29 9.55
C HIS A 195 9.29 -9.77 9.42
N LYS A 196 10.00 -10.23 10.45
CA LYS A 196 10.21 -11.64 10.75
C LYS A 196 9.26 -12.03 11.89
N LYS A 197 8.50 -13.10 11.70
CA LYS A 197 7.68 -13.64 12.80
C LYS A 197 8.60 -14.11 13.92
N GLN A 198 8.57 -13.42 15.05
CA GLN A 198 9.20 -13.89 16.28
C GLN A 198 8.14 -14.56 17.16
N ILE A 199 8.53 -15.70 17.79
CA ILE A 199 7.64 -16.55 18.60
C ILE A 199 7.49 -15.99 20.04
N GLN A 200 7.85 -14.75 20.32
CA GLN A 200 7.48 -14.14 21.61
C GLN A 200 5.99 -13.78 21.57
N LYS A 201 5.19 -14.77 21.94
CA LYS A 201 3.76 -14.57 22.21
C LYS A 201 3.62 -14.00 23.64
N SER A 202 3.10 -12.80 23.74
CA SER A 202 2.44 -12.36 24.96
C SER A 202 0.93 -12.52 24.78
N GLU A 203 0.18 -12.54 25.86
CA GLU A 203 -1.30 -12.51 25.83
C GLU A 203 -1.82 -11.24 25.13
N MET A 204 -0.98 -10.20 25.02
CA MET A 204 -1.28 -8.90 24.40
C MET A 204 -0.87 -8.81 22.93
N GLY A 205 -0.41 -9.90 22.31
CA GLY A 205 -0.07 -9.93 20.88
C GLY A 205 1.33 -10.44 20.58
N VAL A 206 1.74 -10.31 19.31
CA VAL A 206 3.04 -10.75 18.79
C VAL A 206 3.90 -9.53 18.50
N LYS A 207 5.09 -9.45 19.12
CA LYS A 207 6.10 -8.46 18.75
C LYS A 207 6.83 -8.93 17.49
N ASN A 208 6.73 -8.16 16.41
CA ASN A 208 7.48 -8.39 15.19
C ASN A 208 8.91 -7.83 15.32
N THR A 209 9.88 -8.52 14.72
CA THR A 209 11.24 -8.02 14.53
C THR A 209 11.50 -7.68 13.08
N ILE A 210 12.43 -6.77 12.85
CA ILE A 210 12.82 -6.35 11.49
C ILE A 210 13.78 -7.39 10.90
N ASP A 211 13.52 -7.77 9.65
CA ASP A 211 14.37 -8.66 8.85
C ASP A 211 15.13 -7.85 7.79
N GLU A 212 16.26 -7.31 8.16
CA GLU A 212 17.11 -6.51 7.26
C GLU A 212 17.66 -7.34 6.09
N LYS A 213 17.91 -8.65 6.30
CA LYS A 213 18.36 -9.56 5.24
C LYS A 213 17.31 -9.69 4.15
N LYS A 214 16.03 -9.80 4.52
CA LYS A 214 14.92 -9.83 3.59
C LYS A 214 14.84 -8.54 2.76
N ILE A 215 14.99 -7.37 3.40
CA ILE A 215 15.00 -6.08 2.68
C ILE A 215 16.09 -6.09 1.61
N LYS A 216 17.32 -6.40 2.01
CA LYS A 216 18.48 -6.42 1.12
C LYS A 216 18.29 -7.37 -0.07
N ASN A 217 17.84 -8.61 0.19
CA ASN A 217 17.65 -9.62 -0.84
C ASN A 217 16.59 -9.22 -1.87
N ILE A 218 15.44 -8.74 -1.41
CA ILE A 218 14.35 -8.32 -2.30
C ILE A 218 14.78 -7.12 -3.15
N LEU A 219 15.41 -6.10 -2.55
CA LEU A 219 15.86 -4.92 -3.28
C LEU A 219 16.94 -5.24 -4.31
N LEU A 220 17.86 -6.13 -3.99
CA LEU A 220 18.89 -6.57 -4.95
C LEU A 220 18.24 -7.20 -6.18
N LEU A 221 17.31 -8.13 -6.00
CA LEU A 221 16.60 -8.79 -7.09
C LEU A 221 15.73 -7.81 -7.91
N TRP A 222 15.05 -6.89 -7.23
CA TRP A 222 14.26 -5.83 -7.88
C TRP A 222 15.10 -4.91 -8.78
N LEU A 223 16.30 -4.55 -8.34
CA LEU A 223 17.19 -3.64 -9.08
C LEU A 223 17.86 -4.31 -10.29
N VAL A 224 18.23 -5.59 -10.17
CA VAL A 224 18.87 -6.34 -11.25
C VAL A 224 17.98 -6.35 -12.51
N ASP A 225 16.69 -6.61 -12.37
CA ASP A 225 15.78 -6.71 -13.50
C ASP A 225 15.49 -5.34 -14.16
N LYS A 226 15.39 -4.27 -13.38
CA LYS A 226 15.22 -2.89 -13.92
C LYS A 226 16.41 -2.43 -14.78
N VAL A 227 17.60 -2.99 -14.59
CA VAL A 227 18.77 -2.72 -15.42
C VAL A 227 18.71 -3.49 -16.74
N VAL A 228 18.24 -4.74 -16.71
CA VAL A 228 18.14 -5.61 -17.89
C VAL A 228 17.05 -5.13 -18.86
N VAL A 229 15.87 -4.73 -18.33
CA VAL A 229 14.74 -4.27 -19.17
C VAL A 229 15.03 -2.93 -19.87
N LYS A 230 15.87 -2.05 -19.31
CA LYS A 230 16.24 -0.77 -19.96
C LYS A 230 17.22 -0.93 -21.14
N GLN A 231 17.78 -2.11 -21.37
CA GLN A 231 18.71 -2.36 -22.50
C GLN A 231 18.02 -2.92 -23.75
N HIS A 232 16.69 -3.10 -23.73
CA HIS A 232 15.91 -3.71 -24.84
C HIS A 232 14.86 -2.77 -25.45
N PHE A 233 14.99 -1.46 -25.29
CA PHE A 233 14.19 -0.44 -25.99
C PHE A 233 15.07 0.66 -26.58
#